data_7ef021edff80ca3713950d051601c0b1
#
_entry.id   7ef021edff80ca3713950d051601c0b1
#
_cell.length_a   1.000
_cell.length_b   1.000
_cell.length_c   1.000
_cell.angle_alpha   90.00
_cell.angle_beta   90.00
_cell.angle_gamma   90.00
#
_symmetry.space_group_name_H-M   'P 1'
#
loop_
_entity.id
_entity.type
_entity.pdbx_description
1 polymer ?
#
loop_
_entity_poly.entity_id
_entity_poly.type
_entity_poly.pdbx_seq_one_letter_code
_entity_poly.pdbx_strand_id
1 'polypeptide(L)'
;MDEVLVSEAIVRSYTKAFLDALELDVAVVGAGPSGMTAAYYAAKNSAKVAIFERGLSVGGGMPGGGMMFSRVVFERDAREILDELEIRVEEFGEYLVADALEAVAMLCVKCLKAGVRIFNLLSVEDVVFREKGVSSGGGSSNGECEFEICGVVLNWTAVERARLHVDPLVARSKVVIDATGHDAEICRIVERKLGAKLQTATGKVIGERSMWAEKGESELLENTKEVFPGLIVAGMAANAVAGSPRMGAVFGGMLLSGKKAAEIAIKIVREKER
;
A
#
# COMPACT_ATOMS: atom_id res chain seq x y z
N MET A 1 34.20 19.29 10.01
CA MET A 1 33.34 18.19 9.55
C MET A 1 33.85 17.73 8.21
N ASP A 2 33.89 16.45 7.91
CA ASP A 2 34.38 15.90 6.63
C ASP A 2 33.13 15.54 5.77
N GLU A 3 32.92 16.28 4.70
CA GLU A 3 31.76 16.13 3.79
C GLU A 3 31.80 14.81 3.02
N VAL A 4 32.99 14.27 2.75
CA VAL A 4 33.13 12.95 2.10
C VAL A 4 32.68 11.83 3.04
N LEU A 5 33.10 11.92 4.31
CA LEU A 5 32.69 10.96 5.34
C LEU A 5 31.17 11.01 5.59
N VAL A 6 30.56 12.20 5.54
CA VAL A 6 29.09 12.36 5.62
C VAL A 6 28.42 11.66 4.44
N SER A 7 28.92 11.86 3.22
CA SER A 7 28.40 11.23 2.00
C SER A 7 28.51 9.70 2.08
N GLU A 8 29.67 9.19 2.51
CA GLU A 8 29.88 7.76 2.70
C GLU A 8 28.90 7.15 3.73
N ALA A 9 28.70 7.83 4.85
CA ALA A 9 27.76 7.38 5.89
C ALA A 9 26.34 7.28 5.36
N ILE A 10 25.86 8.26 4.59
CA ILE A 10 24.53 8.26 3.97
C ILE A 10 24.40 7.07 2.99
N VAL A 11 25.35 6.93 2.06
CA VAL A 11 25.31 5.88 1.02
C VAL A 11 25.34 4.50 1.65
N ARG A 12 26.25 4.24 2.58
CA ARG A 12 26.36 2.93 3.25
C ARG A 12 25.12 2.59 4.05
N SER A 13 24.58 3.55 4.82
CA SER A 13 23.40 3.35 5.64
C SER A 13 22.16 3.06 4.78
N TYR A 14 21.95 3.87 3.73
CA TYR A 14 20.84 3.66 2.80
C TYR A 14 20.96 2.32 2.06
N THR A 15 22.15 2.03 1.51
CA THR A 15 22.39 0.77 0.78
C THR A 15 22.13 -0.45 1.66
N LYS A 16 22.56 -0.43 2.92
CA LYS A 16 22.29 -1.51 3.86
C LYS A 16 20.78 -1.72 4.05
N ALA A 17 20.03 -0.65 4.28
CA ALA A 17 18.57 -0.72 4.46
C ALA A 17 17.86 -1.21 3.19
N PHE A 18 18.34 -0.78 2.01
CA PHE A 18 17.76 -1.16 0.73
C PHE A 18 18.04 -2.63 0.39
N LEU A 19 19.26 -3.11 0.59
CA LEU A 19 19.61 -4.52 0.40
C LEU A 19 18.75 -5.43 1.29
N ASP A 20 18.52 -5.03 2.54
CA ASP A 20 17.61 -5.73 3.44
C ASP A 20 16.17 -5.81 2.89
N ALA A 21 15.73 -4.84 2.10
CA ALA A 21 14.39 -4.76 1.55
C ALA A 21 14.23 -5.42 0.17
N LEU A 22 15.24 -6.08 -0.36
CA LEU A 22 15.14 -6.82 -1.63
C LEU A 22 14.36 -8.13 -1.50
N GLU A 23 14.23 -8.66 -0.29
CA GLU A 23 13.45 -9.86 0.04
C GLU A 23 12.49 -9.51 1.19
N LEU A 24 11.19 -9.53 0.93
CA LEU A 24 10.13 -9.10 1.83
C LEU A 24 9.05 -10.18 1.99
N ASP A 25 8.31 -10.13 3.09
CA ASP A 25 7.04 -10.83 3.19
C ASP A 25 5.93 -10.00 2.52
N VAL A 26 5.89 -8.70 2.80
CA VAL A 26 4.87 -7.79 2.27
C VAL A 26 5.53 -6.53 1.69
N ALA A 27 5.28 -6.26 0.42
CA ALA A 27 5.60 -4.98 -0.22
C ALA A 27 4.34 -4.12 -0.28
N VAL A 28 4.37 -2.94 0.31
CA VAL A 28 3.26 -1.98 0.27
C VAL A 28 3.61 -0.86 -0.71
N VAL A 29 2.72 -0.59 -1.65
CA VAL A 29 2.90 0.48 -2.64
C VAL A 29 2.01 1.66 -2.28
N GLY A 30 2.65 2.76 -1.89
CA GLY A 30 2.00 3.99 -1.41
C GLY A 30 2.00 4.11 0.11
N ALA A 31 2.51 5.25 0.60
CA ALA A 31 2.57 5.61 2.02
C ALA A 31 1.39 6.51 2.44
N GLY A 32 0.21 6.26 1.89
CA GLY A 32 -1.03 6.87 2.36
C GLY A 32 -1.52 6.23 3.66
N PRO A 33 -2.64 6.71 4.26
CA PRO A 33 -3.12 6.21 5.54
C PRO A 33 -3.38 4.70 5.54
N SER A 34 -4.01 4.15 4.51
CA SER A 34 -4.25 2.70 4.42
C SER A 34 -2.98 1.89 4.23
N GLY A 35 -2.03 2.38 3.40
CA GLY A 35 -0.74 1.71 3.19
C GLY A 35 0.11 1.67 4.46
N MET A 36 0.23 2.79 5.16
CA MET A 36 0.95 2.84 6.43
C MET A 36 0.27 1.97 7.50
N THR A 37 -1.06 2.01 7.60
CA THR A 37 -1.78 1.14 8.55
C THR A 37 -1.59 -0.33 8.22
N ALA A 38 -1.66 -0.72 6.94
CA ALA A 38 -1.40 -2.10 6.50
C ALA A 38 0.02 -2.54 6.87
N ALA A 39 1.00 -1.72 6.59
CA ALA A 39 2.40 -2.00 6.92
C ALA A 39 2.61 -2.15 8.42
N TYR A 40 2.04 -1.26 9.23
CA TYR A 40 2.11 -1.32 10.68
C TYR A 40 1.55 -2.62 11.23
N TYR A 41 0.32 -3.00 10.86
CA TYR A 41 -0.29 -4.23 11.36
C TYR A 41 0.38 -5.50 10.83
N ALA A 42 0.88 -5.50 9.59
CA ALA A 42 1.66 -6.61 9.07
C ALA A 42 2.98 -6.80 9.84
N ALA A 43 3.71 -5.71 10.11
CA ALA A 43 4.94 -5.75 10.88
C ALA A 43 4.71 -6.18 12.36
N LYS A 44 3.61 -5.75 13.00
CA LYS A 44 3.20 -6.24 14.32
C LYS A 44 2.99 -7.76 14.36
N ASN A 45 2.64 -8.36 13.23
CA ASN A 45 2.52 -9.81 13.08
C ASN A 45 3.82 -10.46 12.60
N SER A 46 4.96 -9.81 12.79
CA SER A 46 6.32 -10.28 12.51
C SER A 46 6.65 -10.45 11.03
N ALA A 47 5.85 -9.90 10.12
CA ALA A 47 6.21 -9.86 8.71
C ALA A 47 7.33 -8.84 8.44
N LYS A 48 8.21 -9.16 7.51
CA LYS A 48 9.20 -8.23 6.97
C LYS A 48 8.57 -7.34 5.92
N VAL A 49 8.38 -6.05 6.26
CA VAL A 49 7.58 -5.12 5.47
C VAL A 49 8.40 -3.93 5.00
N ALA A 50 8.22 -3.55 3.73
CA ALA A 50 8.65 -2.25 3.23
C ALA A 50 7.50 -1.52 2.53
N ILE A 51 7.51 -0.19 2.64
CA ILE A 51 6.65 0.72 1.89
C ILE A 51 7.50 1.41 0.84
N PHE A 52 7.00 1.44 -0.40
CA PHE A 52 7.57 2.20 -1.51
C PHE A 52 6.65 3.37 -1.82
N GLU A 53 7.18 4.59 -1.69
CA GLU A 53 6.43 5.84 -1.86
C GLU A 53 7.10 6.70 -2.95
N ARG A 54 6.31 7.08 -3.97
CA ARG A 54 6.82 7.93 -5.06
C ARG A 54 7.04 9.39 -4.66
N GLY A 55 6.33 9.86 -3.66
CA GLY A 55 6.48 11.22 -3.12
C GLY A 55 7.69 11.36 -2.22
N LEU A 56 8.09 12.61 -1.97
CA LEU A 56 9.12 12.92 -0.97
C LEU A 56 8.59 12.69 0.44
N SER A 57 7.31 13.00 0.67
CA SER A 57 6.65 12.93 1.97
C SER A 57 5.64 11.79 2.04
N VAL A 58 5.52 11.16 3.20
CA VAL A 58 4.48 10.18 3.49
C VAL A 58 3.14 10.85 3.80
N GLY A 59 2.05 10.07 3.83
CA GLY A 59 0.71 10.53 4.22
C GLY A 59 -0.28 10.58 3.05
N GLY A 60 0.17 10.48 1.81
CA GLY A 60 -0.69 10.58 0.64
C GLY A 60 -1.45 11.90 0.62
N GLY A 61 -2.78 11.84 0.49
CA GLY A 61 -3.65 13.02 0.53
C GLY A 61 -4.02 13.51 1.93
N MET A 62 -3.74 12.73 2.98
CA MET A 62 -4.16 13.05 4.35
C MET A 62 -3.62 14.38 4.88
N PRO A 63 -2.34 14.78 4.65
CA PRO A 63 -1.82 16.06 5.15
C PRO A 63 -2.58 17.27 4.67
N GLY A 64 -3.21 17.20 3.49
CA GLY A 64 -4.04 18.28 2.94
C GLY A 64 -5.39 18.42 3.63
N GLY A 65 -5.85 17.42 4.38
CA GLY A 65 -7.16 17.42 5.01
C GLY A 65 -8.28 17.69 4.00
N GLY A 66 -9.32 18.40 4.43
CA GLY A 66 -10.34 18.95 3.54
C GLY A 66 -9.95 20.35 3.06
N MET A 67 -9.77 20.55 1.76
CA MET A 67 -9.49 21.85 1.13
C MET A 67 -8.31 22.62 1.78
N MET A 68 -7.22 21.90 2.13
CA MET A 68 -6.03 22.42 2.81
C MET A 68 -6.25 22.96 4.24
N PHE A 69 -7.43 22.77 4.81
CA PHE A 69 -7.58 22.83 6.26
C PHE A 69 -7.03 21.52 6.83
N SER A 70 -5.97 21.56 7.62
CA SER A 70 -5.28 20.38 8.15
C SER A 70 -6.13 19.63 9.19
N ARG A 71 -7.33 19.25 8.80
CA ARG A 71 -8.27 18.46 9.61
C ARG A 71 -8.81 17.29 8.79
N VAL A 72 -8.90 16.16 9.45
CA VAL A 72 -9.43 14.91 8.89
C VAL A 72 -10.49 14.36 9.82
N VAL A 73 -11.46 13.67 9.23
CA VAL A 73 -12.61 13.12 9.95
C VAL A 73 -12.51 11.61 9.95
N PHE A 74 -12.90 11.01 11.06
CA PHE A 74 -13.01 9.55 11.23
C PHE A 74 -14.38 9.21 11.78
N GLU A 75 -14.90 8.06 11.39
CA GLU A 75 -16.04 7.45 12.03
C GLU A 75 -15.66 6.80 13.36
N ARG A 76 -16.63 6.57 14.23
CA ARG A 76 -16.38 6.05 15.60
C ARG A 76 -15.81 4.65 15.62
N ASP A 77 -16.03 3.84 14.59
CA ASP A 77 -15.48 2.49 14.45
C ASP A 77 -13.95 2.46 14.27
N ALA A 78 -13.36 3.56 13.81
CA ALA A 78 -11.91 3.72 13.78
C ALA A 78 -11.26 4.03 15.15
N ARG A 79 -12.06 4.24 16.22
CA ARG A 79 -11.58 4.72 17.53
C ARG A 79 -10.47 3.85 18.11
N GLU A 80 -10.62 2.53 18.09
CA GLU A 80 -9.59 1.63 18.62
C GLU A 80 -8.24 1.78 17.91
N ILE A 81 -8.27 1.99 16.58
CA ILE A 81 -7.04 2.19 15.80
C ILE A 81 -6.43 3.55 16.12
N LEU A 82 -7.24 4.60 16.26
CA LEU A 82 -6.77 5.93 16.61
C LEU A 82 -6.11 5.95 18.00
N ASP A 83 -6.71 5.29 18.98
CA ASP A 83 -6.15 5.17 20.32
C ASP A 83 -4.85 4.34 20.33
N GLU A 84 -4.79 3.22 19.57
CA GLU A 84 -3.57 2.42 19.42
C GLU A 84 -2.44 3.21 18.74
N LEU A 85 -2.79 4.02 17.76
CA LEU A 85 -1.85 4.89 17.05
C LEU A 85 -1.50 6.15 17.85
N GLU A 86 -2.17 6.40 19.01
CA GLU A 86 -1.98 7.59 19.85
C GLU A 86 -2.31 8.91 19.10
N ILE A 87 -3.26 8.86 18.19
CA ILE A 87 -3.75 10.03 17.45
C ILE A 87 -4.81 10.73 18.28
N ARG A 88 -4.57 11.99 18.64
CA ARG A 88 -5.53 12.79 19.39
C ARG A 88 -6.72 13.18 18.52
N VAL A 89 -7.90 13.05 19.09
CA VAL A 89 -9.15 13.40 18.41
C VAL A 89 -10.05 14.28 19.26
N GLU A 90 -10.82 15.12 18.59
CA GLU A 90 -11.93 15.87 19.17
C GLU A 90 -13.25 15.24 18.70
N GLU A 91 -14.24 15.18 19.58
CA GLU A 91 -15.56 14.69 19.19
C GLU A 91 -16.39 15.80 18.56
N PHE A 92 -17.00 15.51 17.42
CA PHE A 92 -17.89 16.40 16.72
C PHE A 92 -19.14 15.63 16.24
N GLY A 93 -20.19 15.63 17.01
CA GLY A 93 -21.39 14.82 16.76
C GLY A 93 -21.04 13.33 16.70
N GLU A 94 -21.35 12.70 15.57
CA GLU A 94 -21.06 11.30 15.34
C GLU A 94 -19.62 11.03 14.88
N TYR A 95 -18.83 12.07 14.67
CA TYR A 95 -17.49 11.97 14.11
C TYR A 95 -16.39 12.26 15.12
N LEU A 96 -15.19 11.82 14.78
CA LEU A 96 -13.94 12.13 15.43
C LEU A 96 -13.11 12.99 14.48
N VAL A 97 -12.58 14.10 14.97
CA VAL A 97 -11.77 15.02 14.15
C VAL A 97 -10.36 15.08 14.69
N ALA A 98 -9.36 14.91 13.82
CA ALA A 98 -7.95 15.00 14.17
C ALA A 98 -7.22 16.06 13.35
N ASP A 99 -6.08 16.49 13.88
CA ASP A 99 -5.09 17.21 13.09
C ASP A 99 -4.46 16.25 12.07
N ALA A 100 -4.51 16.62 10.79
CA ALA A 100 -4.05 15.77 9.70
C ALA A 100 -2.53 15.51 9.75
N LEU A 101 -1.75 16.52 10.17
CA LEU A 101 -0.30 16.41 10.28
C LEU A 101 0.10 15.52 11.45
N GLU A 102 -0.60 15.66 12.59
CA GLU A 102 -0.40 14.76 13.73
C GLU A 102 -0.72 13.31 13.34
N ALA A 103 -1.86 13.07 12.71
CA ALA A 103 -2.27 11.73 12.30
C ALA A 103 -1.24 11.07 11.38
N VAL A 104 -0.71 11.80 10.39
CA VAL A 104 0.35 11.29 9.49
C VAL A 104 1.65 11.05 10.26
N ALA A 105 2.06 11.98 11.13
CA ALA A 105 3.28 11.83 11.91
C ALA A 105 3.22 10.60 12.83
N MET A 106 2.10 10.39 13.51
CA MET A 106 1.90 9.24 14.40
C MET A 106 1.90 7.92 13.62
N LEU A 107 1.19 7.84 12.49
CA LEU A 107 1.23 6.68 11.60
C LEU A 107 2.67 6.35 11.16
N CYS A 108 3.41 7.36 10.71
CA CYS A 108 4.80 7.18 10.29
C CYS A 108 5.69 6.66 11.43
N VAL A 109 5.61 7.28 12.61
CA VAL A 109 6.36 6.87 13.81
C VAL A 109 6.01 5.43 14.21
N LYS A 110 4.73 5.07 14.22
CA LYS A 110 4.28 3.70 14.58
C LYS A 110 4.80 2.67 13.57
N CYS A 111 4.77 2.97 12.25
CA CYS A 111 5.37 2.11 11.23
C CYS A 111 6.86 1.88 11.48
N LEU A 112 7.63 2.95 11.67
CA LEU A 112 9.08 2.86 11.87
C LEU A 112 9.44 2.10 13.16
N LYS A 113 8.69 2.34 14.26
CA LYS A 113 8.87 1.62 15.54
C LYS A 113 8.51 0.13 15.43
N ALA A 114 7.56 -0.23 14.58
CA ALA A 114 7.22 -1.62 14.29
C ALA A 114 8.24 -2.33 13.37
N GLY A 115 9.25 -1.60 12.87
CA GLY A 115 10.31 -2.16 12.02
C GLY A 115 10.03 -2.06 10.52
N VAL A 116 8.96 -1.40 10.11
CA VAL A 116 8.69 -1.13 8.69
C VAL A 116 9.79 -0.27 8.08
N ARG A 117 10.27 -0.64 6.90
CA ARG A 117 11.14 0.21 6.08
C ARG A 117 10.30 1.08 5.17
N ILE A 118 10.56 2.38 5.13
CA ILE A 118 9.87 3.32 4.23
C ILE A 118 10.91 3.91 3.29
N PHE A 119 10.70 3.68 1.99
CA PHE A 119 11.54 4.21 0.92
C PHE A 119 10.71 5.22 0.13
N ASN A 120 11.00 6.49 0.35
CA ASN A 120 10.40 7.58 -0.41
C ASN A 120 11.20 7.88 -1.70
N LEU A 121 10.59 8.58 -2.64
CA LEU A 121 11.13 8.87 -3.98
C LEU A 121 11.43 7.61 -4.80
N LEU A 122 10.80 6.49 -4.47
CA LEU A 122 10.81 5.26 -5.25
C LEU A 122 9.42 4.99 -5.83
N SER A 123 9.32 4.97 -7.16
CA SER A 123 8.14 4.57 -7.91
C SER A 123 8.16 3.05 -8.14
N VAL A 124 7.01 2.42 -8.02
CA VAL A 124 6.79 1.05 -8.51
C VAL A 124 6.27 1.15 -9.95
N GLU A 125 7.09 0.76 -10.91
CA GLU A 125 6.78 0.87 -12.35
C GLU A 125 6.14 -0.39 -12.93
N ASP A 126 6.32 -1.52 -12.24
CA ASP A 126 5.82 -2.82 -12.66
C ASP A 126 5.76 -3.79 -11.49
N VAL A 127 5.26 -4.99 -11.75
CA VAL A 127 5.22 -6.11 -10.83
C VAL A 127 6.08 -7.26 -11.34
N VAL A 128 6.60 -8.06 -10.40
CA VAL A 128 7.20 -9.36 -10.71
C VAL A 128 6.12 -10.42 -10.59
N PHE A 129 5.96 -11.25 -11.60
CA PHE A 129 5.00 -12.35 -11.60
C PHE A 129 5.67 -13.69 -11.96
N ARG A 130 5.07 -14.80 -11.56
CA ARG A 130 5.51 -16.16 -11.87
C ARG A 130 4.29 -17.05 -12.07
N GLU A 131 4.49 -18.17 -12.77
CA GLU A 131 3.49 -19.22 -12.85
C GLU A 131 3.32 -19.89 -11.48
N LYS A 132 2.07 -20.04 -11.03
CA LYS A 132 1.74 -20.67 -9.76
C LYS A 132 1.90 -22.17 -9.89
N GLY A 133 2.71 -22.77 -9.03
CA GLY A 133 2.84 -24.23 -8.97
C GLY A 133 3.91 -24.87 -9.85
N VAL A 134 4.75 -24.12 -10.54
CA VAL A 134 5.95 -24.67 -11.20
C VAL A 134 7.10 -24.74 -10.19
N SER A 135 7.02 -25.67 -9.24
CA SER A 135 8.21 -26.23 -8.64
C SER A 135 8.96 -26.97 -9.74
N SER A 136 10.25 -26.70 -9.89
CA SER A 136 11.14 -27.33 -10.88
C SER A 136 10.97 -28.87 -10.88
N GLY A 137 10.13 -29.41 -11.77
CA GLY A 137 10.02 -30.85 -11.95
C GLY A 137 8.67 -31.48 -12.24
N GLY A 138 7.62 -30.77 -12.59
CA GLY A 138 6.35 -31.42 -12.88
C GLY A 138 5.50 -30.66 -13.91
N GLY A 139 5.21 -31.32 -15.02
CA GLY A 139 4.38 -30.79 -16.09
C GLY A 139 2.94 -30.49 -15.61
N SER A 140 2.44 -29.34 -16.00
CA SER A 140 1.09 -28.88 -15.78
C SER A 140 0.08 -29.76 -16.53
N SER A 141 -0.87 -30.30 -15.81
CA SER A 141 -2.08 -30.88 -16.37
C SER A 141 -3.18 -29.83 -16.36
N ASN A 142 -3.67 -29.50 -17.55
CA ASN A 142 -4.78 -28.60 -17.87
C ASN A 142 -4.47 -27.07 -17.95
N GLY A 143 -4.05 -26.64 -19.10
CA GLY A 143 -4.46 -25.57 -20.02
C GLY A 143 -4.53 -24.12 -19.56
N GLU A 144 -4.58 -23.75 -18.30
CA GLU A 144 -4.56 -22.35 -17.85
C GLU A 144 -3.39 -22.15 -16.88
N CYS A 145 -2.33 -21.44 -17.35
CA CYS A 145 -1.25 -20.99 -16.47
C CYS A 145 -1.83 -19.96 -15.50
N GLU A 146 -1.92 -20.32 -14.23
CA GLU A 146 -2.29 -19.39 -13.17
C GLU A 146 -1.05 -18.63 -12.73
N PHE A 147 -1.05 -17.30 -12.89
CA PHE A 147 0.04 -16.43 -12.46
C PHE A 147 -0.19 -15.89 -11.06
N GLU A 148 0.89 -15.60 -10.35
CA GLU A 148 0.87 -14.86 -9.08
C GLU A 148 1.89 -13.72 -9.10
N ILE A 149 1.56 -12.64 -8.36
CA ILE A 149 2.49 -11.54 -8.12
C ILE A 149 3.44 -11.95 -6.99
N CYS A 150 4.75 -11.77 -7.23
CA CYS A 150 5.79 -12.16 -6.28
C CYS A 150 6.86 -11.08 -6.06
N GLY A 151 6.53 -9.82 -6.34
CA GLY A 151 7.42 -8.68 -6.11
C GLY A 151 7.05 -7.45 -6.90
N VAL A 152 7.88 -6.43 -6.76
CA VAL A 152 7.73 -5.11 -7.37
C VAL A 152 8.99 -4.69 -8.11
N VAL A 153 8.80 -3.90 -9.16
CA VAL A 153 9.86 -3.33 -10.00
C VAL A 153 9.97 -1.84 -9.67
N LEU A 154 11.15 -1.42 -9.27
CA LEU A 154 11.42 -0.15 -8.61
C LEU A 154 12.31 0.74 -9.45
N ASN A 155 11.97 2.01 -9.55
CA ASN A 155 12.85 3.04 -10.10
C ASN A 155 12.77 4.32 -9.26
N TRP A 156 13.72 5.22 -9.42
CA TRP A 156 13.63 6.53 -8.82
C TRP A 156 12.48 7.33 -9.44
N THR A 157 11.63 7.94 -8.65
CA THR A 157 10.56 8.82 -9.13
C THR A 157 11.07 9.92 -10.07
N ALA A 158 12.32 10.37 -9.88
CA ALA A 158 12.95 11.34 -10.77
C ALA A 158 13.13 10.80 -12.20
N VAL A 159 13.38 9.50 -12.38
CA VAL A 159 13.51 8.85 -13.69
C VAL A 159 12.18 8.91 -14.44
N GLU A 160 11.10 8.52 -13.75
CA GLU A 160 9.73 8.59 -14.30
C GLU A 160 9.35 10.02 -14.70
N ARG A 161 9.54 10.99 -13.79
CA ARG A 161 9.20 12.41 -14.05
C ARG A 161 10.02 13.02 -15.17
N ALA A 162 11.28 12.65 -15.29
CA ALA A 162 12.18 13.13 -16.36
C ALA A 162 12.00 12.32 -17.66
N ARG A 163 11.15 11.29 -17.68
CA ARG A 163 10.94 10.38 -18.81
C ARG A 163 12.24 9.78 -19.35
N LEU A 164 13.15 9.44 -18.46
CA LEU A 164 14.41 8.78 -18.81
C LEU A 164 14.17 7.28 -19.02
N HIS A 165 15.02 6.69 -19.86
CA HIS A 165 15.07 5.23 -20.00
C HIS A 165 16.24 4.71 -19.15
N VAL A 166 15.88 4.15 -17.99
CA VAL A 166 16.83 3.57 -17.02
C VAL A 166 16.25 2.24 -16.56
N ASP A 167 17.06 1.19 -16.61
CA ASP A 167 16.64 -0.13 -16.17
C ASP A 167 16.38 -0.16 -14.66
N PRO A 168 15.24 -0.72 -14.24
CA PRO A 168 14.81 -0.72 -12.84
C PRO A 168 15.50 -1.80 -12.01
N LEU A 169 15.35 -1.70 -10.69
CA LEU A 169 15.69 -2.75 -9.73
C LEU A 169 14.42 -3.51 -9.31
N VAL A 170 14.61 -4.65 -8.68
CA VAL A 170 13.52 -5.54 -8.26
C VAL A 170 13.62 -5.84 -6.77
N ALA A 171 12.48 -5.81 -6.08
CA ALA A 171 12.32 -6.39 -4.76
C ALA A 171 11.29 -7.52 -4.82
N ARG A 172 11.64 -8.68 -4.25
CA ARG A 172 10.75 -9.82 -4.13
C ARG A 172 9.87 -9.68 -2.90
N SER A 173 8.61 -10.14 -3.00
CA SER A 173 7.72 -10.22 -1.83
C SER A 173 6.75 -11.39 -1.98
N LYS A 174 6.27 -11.93 -0.86
CA LYS A 174 5.23 -12.96 -0.88
C LYS A 174 3.87 -12.37 -1.26
N VAL A 175 3.64 -11.09 -0.91
CA VAL A 175 2.40 -10.34 -1.16
C VAL A 175 2.73 -8.89 -1.49
N VAL A 176 1.98 -8.31 -2.41
CA VAL A 176 1.98 -6.87 -2.73
C VAL A 176 0.64 -6.27 -2.31
N ILE A 177 0.66 -5.13 -1.63
CA ILE A 177 -0.53 -4.34 -1.30
C ILE A 177 -0.52 -3.08 -2.15
N ASP A 178 -1.52 -2.95 -3.04
CA ASP A 178 -1.80 -1.71 -3.78
C ASP A 178 -2.56 -0.74 -2.88
N ALA A 179 -1.86 0.27 -2.37
CA ALA A 179 -2.40 1.39 -1.60
C ALA A 179 -2.10 2.73 -2.31
N THR A 180 -2.06 2.71 -3.65
CA THR A 180 -1.70 3.87 -4.49
C THR A 180 -2.80 4.91 -4.60
N GLY A 181 -3.93 4.69 -3.93
CA GLY A 181 -5.04 5.63 -3.87
C GLY A 181 -5.95 5.56 -5.11
N HIS A 182 -6.46 6.72 -5.54
CA HIS A 182 -7.49 6.82 -6.57
C HIS A 182 -7.11 6.20 -7.92
N ASP A 183 -5.83 6.15 -8.22
CA ASP A 183 -5.34 5.64 -9.49
C ASP A 183 -5.28 4.11 -9.55
N ALA A 184 -5.22 3.40 -8.40
CA ALA A 184 -5.06 1.94 -8.31
C ALA A 184 -3.97 1.44 -9.29
N GLU A 185 -2.78 2.05 -9.21
CA GLU A 185 -1.74 1.97 -10.24
C GLU A 185 -1.26 0.54 -10.48
N ILE A 186 -1.08 -0.23 -9.40
CA ILE A 186 -0.58 -1.61 -9.51
C ILE A 186 -1.61 -2.51 -10.17
N CYS A 187 -2.89 -2.36 -9.80
CA CYS A 187 -3.97 -3.09 -10.45
C CYS A 187 -4.07 -2.78 -11.94
N ARG A 188 -3.90 -1.51 -12.34
CA ARG A 188 -3.87 -1.10 -13.75
C ARG A 188 -2.65 -1.65 -14.50
N ILE A 189 -1.50 -1.77 -13.84
CA ILE A 189 -0.31 -2.41 -14.41
C ILE A 189 -0.60 -3.88 -14.70
N VAL A 190 -1.15 -4.60 -13.74
CA VAL A 190 -1.50 -6.02 -13.88
C VAL A 190 -2.53 -6.22 -14.99
N GLU A 191 -3.60 -5.43 -15.02
CA GLU A 191 -4.60 -5.47 -16.09
C GLU A 191 -3.97 -5.26 -17.49
N ARG A 192 -3.15 -4.22 -17.62
CA ARG A 192 -2.58 -3.82 -18.91
C ARG A 192 -1.49 -4.76 -19.41
N LYS A 193 -0.56 -5.16 -18.52
CA LYS A 193 0.64 -5.89 -18.94
C LYS A 193 0.48 -7.40 -18.92
N LEU A 194 -0.29 -7.94 -17.99
CA LEU A 194 -0.53 -9.38 -17.92
C LEU A 194 -1.79 -9.79 -18.69
N GLY A 195 -2.65 -8.84 -19.09
CA GLY A 195 -3.96 -9.15 -19.65
C GLY A 195 -4.85 -9.93 -18.66
N ALA A 196 -4.51 -9.88 -17.39
CA ALA A 196 -5.13 -10.67 -16.35
C ALA A 196 -6.51 -10.12 -15.98
N LYS A 197 -7.42 -11.03 -15.64
CA LYS A 197 -8.72 -10.66 -15.07
C LYS A 197 -8.57 -10.49 -13.55
N LEU A 198 -8.84 -9.29 -13.08
CA LEU A 198 -8.95 -9.02 -11.65
C LEU A 198 -10.23 -9.63 -11.08
N GLN A 199 -10.25 -9.95 -9.78
CA GLN A 199 -11.43 -10.43 -9.06
C GLN A 199 -12.42 -9.27 -8.79
N THR A 200 -12.94 -8.68 -9.87
CA THR A 200 -13.95 -7.63 -9.90
C THR A 200 -15.10 -8.04 -10.80
N ALA A 201 -16.22 -7.33 -10.72
CA ALA A 201 -17.40 -7.64 -11.55
C ALA A 201 -17.14 -7.61 -13.07
N THR A 202 -16.17 -6.80 -13.51
CA THR A 202 -15.80 -6.66 -14.92
C THR A 202 -14.50 -7.37 -15.31
N GLY A 203 -13.77 -7.90 -14.33
CA GLY A 203 -12.41 -8.41 -14.52
C GLY A 203 -11.37 -7.31 -14.66
N LYS A 204 -11.73 -6.04 -14.46
CA LYS A 204 -10.90 -4.85 -14.70
C LYS A 204 -10.99 -3.86 -13.55
N VAL A 205 -10.13 -2.85 -13.55
CA VAL A 205 -10.29 -1.65 -12.72
C VAL A 205 -11.47 -0.85 -13.25
N ILE A 206 -12.53 -0.72 -12.46
CA ILE A 206 -13.77 -0.06 -12.90
C ILE A 206 -13.61 1.47 -12.88
N GLY A 207 -12.83 1.99 -11.95
CA GLY A 207 -12.69 3.42 -11.67
C GLY A 207 -13.68 3.91 -10.62
N GLU A 208 -13.28 4.93 -9.85
CA GLU A 208 -14.15 5.49 -8.82
C GLU A 208 -15.31 6.30 -9.42
N ARG A 209 -16.42 6.35 -8.70
CA ARG A 209 -17.58 7.18 -9.05
C ARG A 209 -17.54 8.52 -8.34
N SER A 210 -18.43 9.41 -8.76
CA SER A 210 -18.64 10.70 -8.09
C SER A 210 -18.87 10.54 -6.59
N MET A 211 -18.60 11.61 -5.84
CA MET A 211 -18.62 11.59 -4.38
C MET A 211 -19.97 11.18 -3.79
N TRP A 212 -19.91 10.18 -2.94
CA TRP A 212 -20.95 9.76 -1.99
C TRP A 212 -20.23 9.12 -0.80
N ALA A 213 -19.87 9.95 0.19
CA ALA A 213 -18.99 9.57 1.28
C ALA A 213 -19.49 8.33 2.06
N GLU A 214 -20.73 8.36 2.54
CA GLU A 214 -21.35 7.27 3.30
C GLU A 214 -21.27 5.93 2.56
N LYS A 215 -21.62 5.92 1.27
CA LYS A 215 -21.59 4.69 0.47
C LYS A 215 -20.15 4.23 0.20
N GLY A 216 -19.26 5.17 -0.14
CA GLY A 216 -17.85 4.85 -0.36
C GLY A 216 -17.19 4.25 0.88
N GLU A 217 -17.50 4.78 2.05
CA GLU A 217 -17.00 4.31 3.35
C GLU A 217 -17.55 2.92 3.69
N SER A 218 -18.87 2.72 3.55
CA SER A 218 -19.51 1.43 3.86
C SER A 218 -19.05 0.28 2.96
N GLU A 219 -18.71 0.55 1.69
CA GLU A 219 -18.24 -0.45 0.74
C GLU A 219 -16.74 -0.74 0.85
N LEU A 220 -15.96 0.15 1.47
CA LEU A 220 -14.49 0.09 1.45
C LEU A 220 -13.93 -1.19 2.05
N LEU A 221 -14.48 -1.64 3.16
CA LEU A 221 -14.02 -2.88 3.80
C LEU A 221 -14.30 -4.11 2.93
N GLU A 222 -15.44 -4.21 2.28
CA GLU A 222 -15.76 -5.32 1.36
C GLU A 222 -14.84 -5.29 0.14
N ASN A 223 -14.54 -4.10 -0.38
CA ASN A 223 -13.66 -3.90 -1.52
C ASN A 223 -12.19 -4.22 -1.21
N THR A 224 -11.80 -4.15 0.08
CA THR A 224 -10.45 -4.52 0.53
C THR A 224 -10.29 -6.03 0.53
N LYS A 225 -9.56 -6.55 -0.47
CA LYS A 225 -9.38 -8.00 -0.70
C LYS A 225 -8.19 -8.27 -1.61
N GLU A 226 -7.82 -9.54 -1.71
CA GLU A 226 -6.95 -10.02 -2.79
C GLU A 226 -7.74 -9.96 -4.11
N VAL A 227 -7.25 -9.22 -5.09
CA VAL A 227 -7.90 -9.03 -6.41
C VAL A 227 -7.22 -9.80 -7.53
N PHE A 228 -6.01 -10.25 -7.29
CA PHE A 228 -5.23 -11.15 -8.13
C PHE A 228 -4.28 -11.94 -7.22
N PRO A 229 -3.89 -13.18 -7.53
CA PRO A 229 -3.02 -13.95 -6.66
C PRO A 229 -1.74 -13.17 -6.29
N GLY A 230 -1.52 -12.97 -4.99
CA GLY A 230 -0.42 -12.17 -4.44
C GLY A 230 -0.60 -10.66 -4.50
N LEU A 231 -1.75 -10.14 -4.95
CA LEU A 231 -2.05 -8.70 -5.00
C LEU A 231 -3.32 -8.35 -4.23
N ILE A 232 -3.18 -7.58 -3.17
CA ILE A 232 -4.26 -7.05 -2.33
C ILE A 232 -4.46 -5.57 -2.64
N VAL A 233 -5.70 -5.09 -2.58
CA VAL A 233 -6.03 -3.66 -2.67
C VAL A 233 -6.48 -3.12 -1.32
N ALA A 234 -6.06 -1.88 -1.01
CA ALA A 234 -6.42 -1.19 0.22
C ALA A 234 -6.69 0.30 0.02
N GLY A 235 -7.56 0.87 0.85
CA GLY A 235 -7.91 2.29 0.80
C GLY A 235 -8.62 2.66 -0.50
N MET A 236 -8.39 3.87 -1.01
CA MET A 236 -9.05 4.33 -2.23
C MET A 236 -8.76 3.48 -3.45
N ALA A 237 -7.62 2.75 -3.49
CA ALA A 237 -7.35 1.80 -4.56
C ALA A 237 -8.41 0.68 -4.58
N ALA A 238 -8.86 0.20 -3.42
CA ALA A 238 -9.91 -0.80 -3.32
C ALA A 238 -11.25 -0.29 -3.90
N ASN A 239 -11.65 0.93 -3.52
CA ASN A 239 -12.87 1.55 -4.07
C ASN A 239 -12.74 1.83 -5.57
N ALA A 240 -11.59 2.30 -6.04
CA ALA A 240 -11.35 2.53 -7.46
C ALA A 240 -11.41 1.23 -8.28
N VAL A 241 -10.84 0.15 -7.77
CA VAL A 241 -10.90 -1.17 -8.44
C VAL A 241 -12.33 -1.70 -8.50
N ALA A 242 -13.11 -1.53 -7.42
CA ALA A 242 -14.49 -2.01 -7.33
C ALA A 242 -15.52 -1.11 -8.02
N GLY A 243 -15.19 0.15 -8.33
CA GLY A 243 -16.13 1.11 -8.90
C GLY A 243 -17.04 1.77 -7.87
N SER A 244 -16.57 1.90 -6.63
CA SER A 244 -17.31 2.57 -5.55
C SER A 244 -17.13 4.10 -5.59
N PRO A 245 -18.03 4.86 -4.91
CA PRO A 245 -17.94 6.30 -4.88
C PRO A 245 -16.73 6.83 -4.10
N ARG A 246 -16.32 8.05 -4.45
CA ARG A 246 -15.33 8.83 -3.71
C ARG A 246 -15.85 9.24 -2.34
N MET A 247 -14.97 9.26 -1.31
CA MET A 247 -15.35 9.52 0.08
C MET A 247 -15.06 10.95 0.56
N GLY A 248 -14.05 11.62 0.00
CA GLY A 248 -13.61 12.95 0.47
C GLY A 248 -12.65 12.86 1.66
N ALA A 249 -12.74 13.82 2.60
CA ALA A 249 -11.80 13.92 3.73
C ALA A 249 -12.22 13.08 4.95
N VAL A 250 -12.79 11.90 4.70
CA VAL A 250 -13.12 10.88 5.71
C VAL A 250 -12.08 9.78 5.62
N PHE A 251 -11.52 9.37 6.76
CA PHE A 251 -10.34 8.50 6.81
C PHE A 251 -10.49 7.28 7.73
N GLY A 252 -11.64 7.09 8.36
CA GLY A 252 -11.91 5.93 9.23
C GLY A 252 -11.75 4.62 8.49
N GLY A 253 -12.46 4.46 7.40
CA GLY A 253 -12.37 3.29 6.54
C GLY A 253 -10.99 3.07 5.95
N MET A 254 -10.19 4.14 5.72
CA MET A 254 -8.80 3.98 5.26
C MET A 254 -7.95 3.20 6.27
N LEU A 255 -8.09 3.50 7.57
CA LEU A 255 -7.37 2.81 8.64
C LEU A 255 -7.88 1.36 8.77
N LEU A 256 -9.18 1.17 8.79
CA LEU A 256 -9.83 -0.14 8.86
C LEU A 256 -9.47 -1.02 7.65
N SER A 257 -9.48 -0.46 6.44
CA SER A 257 -9.05 -1.12 5.21
C SER A 257 -7.58 -1.54 5.29
N GLY A 258 -6.70 -0.67 5.78
CA GLY A 258 -5.30 -1.00 5.98
C GLY A 258 -5.11 -2.18 6.94
N LYS A 259 -5.81 -2.18 8.08
CA LYS A 259 -5.79 -3.29 9.05
C LYS A 259 -6.25 -4.59 8.42
N LYS A 260 -7.39 -4.57 7.71
CA LYS A 260 -7.91 -5.74 6.99
C LYS A 260 -6.93 -6.25 5.92
N ALA A 261 -6.32 -5.36 5.14
CA ALA A 261 -5.33 -5.74 4.14
C ALA A 261 -4.12 -6.45 4.77
N ALA A 262 -3.66 -6.00 5.93
CA ALA A 262 -2.61 -6.66 6.68
C ALA A 262 -3.03 -8.07 7.14
N GLU A 263 -4.24 -8.24 7.63
CA GLU A 263 -4.77 -9.55 8.06
C GLU A 263 -4.80 -10.55 6.89
N ILE A 264 -5.27 -10.11 5.71
CA ILE A 264 -5.25 -10.93 4.49
C ILE A 264 -3.81 -11.26 4.09
N ALA A 265 -2.91 -10.26 4.09
CA ALA A 265 -1.51 -10.44 3.73
C ALA A 265 -0.82 -11.45 4.63
N ILE A 266 -0.99 -11.36 5.94
CA ILE A 266 -0.41 -12.30 6.91
C ILE A 266 -0.93 -13.72 6.72
N LYS A 267 -2.21 -13.88 6.38
CA LYS A 267 -2.76 -15.20 6.05
C LYS A 267 -2.04 -15.81 4.85
N ILE A 268 -1.91 -15.06 3.75
CA ILE A 268 -1.21 -15.51 2.54
C ILE A 268 0.27 -15.81 2.83
N VAL A 269 0.95 -14.96 3.58
CA VAL A 269 2.35 -15.18 3.97
C VAL A 269 2.52 -16.51 4.69
N ARG A 270 1.67 -16.80 5.68
CA ARG A 270 1.70 -18.07 6.44
C ARG A 270 1.35 -19.29 5.58
N GLU A 271 0.48 -19.15 4.61
CA GLU A 271 0.13 -20.22 3.67
C GLU A 271 1.31 -20.57 2.74
N LYS A 272 2.10 -19.55 2.32
CA LYS A 272 3.30 -19.73 1.50
C LYS A 272 4.52 -20.27 2.26
N GLU A 273 4.50 -20.27 3.58
CA GLU A 273 5.56 -20.81 4.45
C GLU A 273 5.35 -22.29 4.81
N ARG A 274 4.17 -22.82 4.55
CA ARG A 274 3.81 -24.24 4.77
C ARG A 274 4.15 -25.11 3.57
#